data_395e3dae824551d7aa305e0c7859e7cf
#
_entry.id   395e3dae824551d7aa305e0c7859e7cf
#
_cell.length_a   1.000
_cell.length_b   1.000
_cell.length_c   1.000
_cell.angle_alpha   90.00
_cell.angle_beta   90.00
_cell.angle_gamma   90.00
#
_symmetry.space_group_name_H-M   'P 1'
#
loop_
_entity.id
_entity.type
_entity.pdbx_description
1 polymer ?
#
loop_
_entity_poly.entity_id
_entity_poly.type
_entity_poly.pdbx_seq_one_letter_code
_entity_poly.pdbx_strand_id
1 'polypeptide(L)'
;VVVDKTTNKITGIEAGTDTKDAVNKGQLDALATQQATADALNVKYDSTAKDKVTLGGAGSTTPVQVSNVKAGDLSSSSTDAVNGSQLYATNQNVATNSNNITNLQNQTFKLQANGDTASAVKASDTVQFLNGDNINISRNGNDITVATAKEVAFDKVTVGNVVVDKTTNKITGIEAGT
;
A
#
# COMPACT_ATOMS: atom_id res chain seq x y z
N VAL A 1 21.88 73.15 8.10
CA VAL A 1 22.94 72.15 8.35
C VAL A 1 23.90 72.74 9.40
N VAL A 2 24.16 72.01 10.47
CA VAL A 2 25.09 72.36 11.52
C VAL A 2 26.15 71.30 11.63
N VAL A 3 27.44 71.68 11.63
CA VAL A 3 28.59 70.82 11.93
C VAL A 3 29.04 71.13 13.35
N ASP A 4 28.78 70.20 14.27
CA ASP A 4 29.10 70.36 15.68
C ASP A 4 30.41 69.64 15.96
N LYS A 5 31.47 70.40 16.24
CA LYS A 5 32.80 69.88 16.55
C LYS A 5 32.88 69.19 17.90
N THR A 6 31.98 69.50 18.84
CA THR A 6 31.99 68.88 20.20
C THR A 6 31.40 67.49 20.17
N THR A 7 30.36 67.30 19.38
CA THR A 7 29.68 65.98 19.25
C THR A 7 30.10 65.20 18.02
N ASN A 8 30.87 65.76 17.12
CA ASN A 8 31.25 65.22 15.84
C ASN A 8 30.04 64.82 14.97
N LYS A 9 28.96 65.59 15.02
CA LYS A 9 27.76 65.34 14.29
C LYS A 9 27.49 66.44 13.26
N ILE A 10 26.86 66.03 12.14
CA ILE A 10 26.24 66.89 11.17
C ILE A 10 24.75 66.79 11.36
N THR A 11 24.05 67.88 11.67
CA THR A 11 22.62 67.90 11.96
C THR A 11 21.90 68.91 11.08
N GLY A 12 20.57 68.83 11.03
CA GLY A 12 19.72 69.70 10.20
C GLY A 12 19.84 69.37 8.69
N ILE A 13 20.16 68.13 8.33
CA ILE A 13 20.12 67.64 6.95
C ILE A 13 18.71 67.28 6.63
N GLU A 14 18.09 67.93 5.62
CA GLU A 14 16.84 67.52 5.06
C GLU A 14 16.96 66.17 4.28
N ALA A 15 15.82 65.54 3.99
CA ALA A 15 15.83 64.30 3.20
C ALA A 15 16.35 64.58 1.77
N GLY A 16 17.38 63.83 1.36
CA GLY A 16 17.93 63.92 0.01
C GLY A 16 16.88 63.46 -1.01
N THR A 17 16.75 64.22 -2.12
CA THR A 17 15.82 63.95 -3.21
C THR A 17 16.54 63.66 -4.52
N ASP A 18 17.76 64.16 -4.69
CA ASP A 18 18.57 63.94 -5.86
C ASP A 18 19.70 62.91 -5.61
N THR A 19 20.23 62.35 -6.69
CA THR A 19 21.25 61.29 -6.64
C THR A 19 22.57 61.76 -6.00
N LYS A 20 22.77 63.03 -5.83
CA LYS A 20 23.98 63.64 -5.23
C LYS A 20 23.73 64.18 -3.81
N ASP A 21 22.48 64.08 -3.32
CA ASP A 21 22.16 64.56 -2.00
C ASP A 21 22.65 63.61 -0.89
N ALA A 22 22.95 64.17 0.28
CA ALA A 22 23.23 63.36 1.44
C ALA A 22 21.95 62.72 1.98
N VAL A 23 22.05 61.45 2.33
CA VAL A 23 20.93 60.71 2.98
C VAL A 23 21.00 61.01 4.49
N ASN A 24 19.87 61.42 5.06
CA ASN A 24 19.74 61.66 6.50
C ASN A 24 19.32 60.37 7.25
N LYS A 25 19.47 60.40 8.57
CA LYS A 25 19.15 59.24 9.44
C LYS A 25 17.68 58.80 9.31
N GLY A 26 16.74 59.73 9.10
CA GLY A 26 15.33 59.36 8.93
C GLY A 26 15.06 58.51 7.69
N GLN A 27 15.74 58.78 6.58
CA GLN A 27 15.66 57.95 5.36
C GLN A 27 16.26 56.57 5.59
N LEU A 28 17.38 56.50 6.30
CA LEU A 28 18.01 55.20 6.65
C LEU A 28 17.12 54.39 7.61
N ASP A 29 16.53 55.02 8.62
CA ASP A 29 15.61 54.34 9.55
C ASP A 29 14.36 53.84 8.85
N ALA A 30 13.81 54.62 7.89
CA ALA A 30 12.68 54.18 7.08
C ALA A 30 13.03 52.97 6.25
N LEU A 31 14.20 52.95 5.61
CA LEU A 31 14.69 51.77 4.85
C LEU A 31 14.88 50.57 5.77
N ALA A 32 15.49 50.73 6.93
CA ALA A 32 15.67 49.67 7.93
C ALA A 32 14.31 49.08 8.37
N THR A 33 13.31 49.93 8.58
CA THR A 33 11.94 49.46 8.92
C THR A 33 11.30 48.66 7.77
N GLN A 34 11.42 49.15 6.52
CA GLN A 34 10.96 48.41 5.36
C GLN A 34 11.67 47.05 5.24
N GLN A 35 12.98 47.03 5.42
CA GLN A 35 13.75 45.78 5.38
C GLN A 35 13.30 44.82 6.47
N ALA A 36 13.08 45.26 7.70
CA ALA A 36 12.61 44.42 8.81
C ALA A 36 11.20 43.85 8.52
N THR A 37 10.31 44.66 7.94
CA THR A 37 8.97 44.23 7.54
C THR A 37 9.01 43.17 6.42
N ALA A 38 9.81 43.39 5.38
CA ALA A 38 10.00 42.42 4.30
C ALA A 38 10.62 41.13 4.85
N ASP A 39 11.61 41.27 5.73
CA ASP A 39 12.28 40.14 6.35
C ASP A 39 11.38 39.27 7.23
N ALA A 40 10.37 39.85 7.85
CA ALA A 40 9.38 39.14 8.65
C ALA A 40 8.43 38.26 7.82
N LEU A 41 8.26 38.59 6.53
CA LEU A 41 7.39 37.85 5.60
C LEU A 41 8.14 36.87 4.70
N ASN A 42 9.46 36.96 4.64
CA ASN A 42 10.26 36.11 3.76
C ASN A 42 10.50 34.72 4.36
N VAL A 43 10.44 33.71 3.52
CA VAL A 43 10.97 32.38 3.84
C VAL A 43 12.49 32.43 3.70
N LYS A 44 13.20 32.12 4.76
CA LYS A 44 14.68 32.18 4.83
C LYS A 44 15.29 30.84 5.19
N TYR A 45 16.53 30.63 4.78
CA TYR A 45 17.34 29.55 5.34
C TYR A 45 17.61 29.77 6.83
N ASP A 46 17.66 28.69 7.59
CA ASP A 46 17.94 28.72 9.05
C ASP A 46 19.36 29.21 9.37
N SER A 47 20.30 29.04 8.45
CA SER A 47 21.69 29.41 8.60
C SER A 47 22.35 29.79 7.28
N THR A 48 23.57 30.28 7.35
CA THR A 48 24.43 30.59 6.18
C THR A 48 24.88 29.34 5.42
N ALA A 49 24.77 28.13 6.01
CA ALA A 49 25.02 26.85 5.33
C ALA A 49 23.97 26.54 4.26
N LYS A 50 22.79 27.14 4.33
CA LYS A 50 21.68 26.99 3.36
C LYS A 50 21.21 25.55 3.16
N ASP A 51 21.31 24.74 4.19
CA ASP A 51 20.98 23.31 4.21
C ASP A 51 19.59 23.02 4.79
N LYS A 52 18.95 24.03 5.39
CA LYS A 52 17.67 23.89 6.06
C LYS A 52 16.81 25.16 5.95
N VAL A 53 15.51 24.97 5.77
CA VAL A 53 14.46 25.99 5.87
C VAL A 53 13.42 25.53 6.88
N THR A 54 13.24 26.31 7.95
CA THR A 54 12.13 26.12 8.90
C THR A 54 11.04 27.15 8.59
N LEU A 55 9.89 26.67 8.13
CA LEU A 55 8.74 27.54 7.92
C LEU A 55 8.26 28.09 9.28
N GLY A 56 8.00 29.40 9.33
CA GLY A 56 7.76 30.09 10.60
C GLY A 56 9.04 30.62 11.26
N GLY A 57 10.21 30.42 10.63
CA GLY A 57 11.53 30.91 11.09
C GLY A 57 12.32 29.88 11.87
N ALA A 58 13.63 30.09 11.94
CA ALA A 58 14.55 29.21 12.64
C ALA A 58 14.11 28.97 14.10
N GLY A 59 14.01 27.69 14.50
CA GLY A 59 13.57 27.29 15.83
C GLY A 59 12.05 27.26 16.04
N SER A 60 11.23 27.61 15.04
CA SER A 60 9.76 27.47 15.12
C SER A 60 9.35 26.01 15.29
N THR A 61 8.42 25.76 16.22
CA THR A 61 7.78 24.46 16.45
C THR A 61 6.32 24.43 16.00
N THR A 62 5.80 25.56 15.53
CA THR A 62 4.41 25.65 15.02
C THR A 62 4.38 25.28 13.54
N PRO A 63 3.59 24.24 13.15
CA PRO A 63 3.48 23.87 11.75
C PRO A 63 2.88 24.98 10.89
N VAL A 64 3.41 25.13 9.68
CA VAL A 64 2.92 26.07 8.67
C VAL A 64 2.41 25.28 7.48
N GLN A 65 1.21 25.62 7.00
CA GLN A 65 0.64 25.01 5.80
C GLN A 65 1.33 25.56 4.54
N VAL A 66 1.78 24.64 3.68
CA VAL A 66 2.24 24.97 2.33
C VAL A 66 1.15 24.62 1.33
N SER A 67 0.59 25.63 0.68
CA SER A 67 -0.48 25.47 -0.31
C SER A 67 0.01 25.78 -1.72
N ASN A 68 -0.81 25.45 -2.73
CA ASN A 68 -0.53 25.72 -4.14
C ASN A 68 0.78 25.09 -4.65
N VAL A 69 1.11 23.92 -4.11
CA VAL A 69 2.28 23.15 -4.55
C VAL A 69 1.90 22.43 -5.84
N LYS A 70 2.67 22.70 -6.92
CA LYS A 70 2.55 21.94 -8.18
C LYS A 70 2.85 20.47 -7.93
N ALA A 71 2.19 19.57 -8.67
CA ALA A 71 2.53 18.16 -8.66
C ALA A 71 4.00 17.96 -9.06
N GLY A 72 4.75 17.26 -8.21
CA GLY A 72 6.14 16.93 -8.44
C GLY A 72 6.30 15.79 -9.45
N ASP A 73 7.48 15.67 -10.04
CA ASP A 73 7.83 14.50 -10.84
C ASP A 73 8.00 13.28 -9.92
N LEU A 74 7.40 12.15 -10.31
CA LEU A 74 7.46 10.90 -9.56
C LEU A 74 8.41 9.92 -10.25
N SER A 75 9.69 10.07 -10.01
CA SER A 75 10.73 9.18 -10.53
C SER A 75 11.72 8.79 -9.43
N SER A 76 12.53 7.77 -9.67
CA SER A 76 13.54 7.31 -8.71
C SER A 76 14.64 8.33 -8.42
N SER A 77 14.79 9.35 -9.26
CA SER A 77 15.77 10.43 -9.12
C SER A 77 15.12 11.78 -8.79
N SER A 78 13.80 11.83 -8.63
CA SER A 78 13.11 13.09 -8.31
C SER A 78 13.46 13.58 -6.93
N THR A 79 13.63 14.90 -6.83
CA THR A 79 13.77 15.64 -5.58
C THR A 79 12.62 16.61 -5.36
N ASP A 80 11.56 16.48 -6.16
CA ASP A 80 10.38 17.34 -6.06
C ASP A 80 9.53 17.01 -4.84
N ALA A 81 8.84 18.02 -4.32
CA ALA A 81 7.82 17.82 -3.30
C ALA A 81 6.59 17.14 -3.90
N VAL A 82 6.00 16.21 -3.15
CA VAL A 82 4.73 15.55 -3.50
C VAL A 82 3.58 16.35 -2.91
N ASN A 83 2.57 16.69 -3.70
CA ASN A 83 1.37 17.35 -3.20
C ASN A 83 0.26 16.36 -2.79
N GLY A 84 -0.76 16.87 -2.10
CA GLY A 84 -1.85 16.05 -1.57
C GLY A 84 -2.63 15.27 -2.63
N SER A 85 -2.76 15.76 -3.87
CA SER A 85 -3.48 15.05 -4.93
C SER A 85 -2.75 13.79 -5.40
N GLN A 86 -1.42 13.84 -5.46
CA GLN A 86 -0.59 12.69 -5.81
C GLN A 86 -0.67 11.59 -4.74
N LEU A 87 -0.61 11.96 -3.46
CA LEU A 87 -0.78 11.03 -2.35
C LEU A 87 -2.20 10.46 -2.31
N TYR A 88 -3.23 11.27 -2.58
CA TYR A 88 -4.60 10.78 -2.67
C TYR A 88 -4.76 9.71 -3.74
N ALA A 89 -4.20 9.92 -4.95
CA ALA A 89 -4.24 8.92 -6.02
C ALA A 89 -3.53 7.60 -5.61
N THR A 90 -2.40 7.69 -4.93
CA THR A 90 -1.70 6.52 -4.40
C THR A 90 -2.56 5.77 -3.38
N ASN A 91 -3.21 6.48 -2.45
CA ASN A 91 -4.09 5.87 -1.45
C ASN A 91 -5.30 5.17 -2.08
N GLN A 92 -5.85 5.70 -3.17
CA GLN A 92 -6.92 5.02 -3.93
C GLN A 92 -6.45 3.69 -4.55
N ASN A 93 -5.24 3.67 -5.08
CA ASN A 93 -4.64 2.43 -5.60
C ASN A 93 -4.41 1.41 -4.47
N VAL A 94 -3.94 1.85 -3.30
CA VAL A 94 -3.77 0.98 -2.12
C VAL A 94 -5.12 0.42 -1.67
N ALA A 95 -6.17 1.22 -1.62
CA ALA A 95 -7.53 0.76 -1.28
C ALA A 95 -8.05 -0.27 -2.29
N THR A 96 -7.85 -0.03 -3.59
CA THR A 96 -8.20 -0.98 -4.65
C THR A 96 -7.45 -2.30 -4.49
N ASN A 97 -6.14 -2.25 -4.24
CA ASN A 97 -5.34 -3.43 -4.02
C ASN A 97 -5.78 -4.22 -2.78
N SER A 98 -6.15 -3.54 -1.70
CA SER A 98 -6.70 -4.16 -0.49
C SER A 98 -8.00 -4.91 -0.77
N ASN A 99 -8.89 -4.31 -1.57
CA ASN A 99 -10.13 -4.96 -2.00
C ASN A 99 -9.86 -6.18 -2.89
N ASN A 100 -8.90 -6.08 -3.80
CA ASN A 100 -8.52 -7.20 -4.68
C ASN A 100 -7.93 -8.35 -3.86
N ILE A 101 -7.09 -8.08 -2.86
CA ILE A 101 -6.56 -9.09 -1.94
C ILE A 101 -7.70 -9.77 -1.16
N THR A 102 -8.64 -9.00 -0.64
CA THR A 102 -9.82 -9.55 0.07
C THR A 102 -10.64 -10.44 -0.85
N ASN A 103 -10.85 -10.03 -2.10
CA ASN A 103 -11.58 -10.84 -3.09
C ASN A 103 -10.85 -12.14 -3.40
N LEU A 104 -9.51 -12.10 -3.58
CA LEU A 104 -8.70 -13.30 -3.79
C LEU A 104 -8.75 -14.26 -2.59
N GLN A 105 -8.67 -13.74 -1.37
CA GLN A 105 -8.78 -14.54 -0.14
C GLN A 105 -10.15 -15.20 0.02
N ASN A 106 -11.19 -14.57 -0.52
CA ASN A 106 -12.56 -15.08 -0.49
C ASN A 106 -12.94 -15.93 -1.70
N GLN A 107 -12.03 -16.07 -2.69
CA GLN A 107 -12.29 -16.98 -3.80
C GLN A 107 -12.46 -18.41 -3.31
N THR A 108 -13.48 -19.07 -3.82
CA THR A 108 -13.80 -20.46 -3.51
C THR A 108 -14.08 -21.24 -4.78
N PHE A 109 -13.74 -22.53 -4.78
CA PHE A 109 -14.35 -23.48 -5.68
C PHE A 109 -15.35 -24.34 -4.90
N LYS A 110 -16.26 -24.97 -5.62
CA LYS A 110 -17.25 -25.83 -4.98
C LYS A 110 -16.86 -27.29 -5.13
N LEU A 111 -16.92 -28.02 -4.03
CA LEU A 111 -16.73 -29.46 -3.97
C LEU A 111 -18.07 -30.12 -3.68
N GLN A 112 -18.42 -31.12 -4.47
CA GLN A 112 -19.67 -31.89 -4.34
C GLN A 112 -19.41 -33.35 -4.73
N ALA A 113 -20.06 -34.27 -4.08
CA ALA A 113 -20.01 -35.69 -4.42
C ALA A 113 -21.45 -36.24 -4.54
N ASN A 114 -21.74 -37.03 -5.60
CA ASN A 114 -23.01 -37.75 -5.80
C ASN A 114 -24.28 -36.88 -5.68
N GLY A 115 -24.16 -35.55 -5.99
CA GLY A 115 -25.32 -34.67 -5.95
C GLY A 115 -25.66 -34.12 -4.55
N ASP A 116 -24.80 -34.29 -3.56
CA ASP A 116 -24.95 -33.69 -2.24
C ASP A 116 -24.87 -32.14 -2.26
N THR A 117 -25.04 -31.50 -1.11
CA THR A 117 -24.88 -30.05 -1.01
C THR A 117 -23.42 -29.64 -1.17
N ALA A 118 -23.13 -28.86 -2.22
CA ALA A 118 -21.79 -28.42 -2.53
C ALA A 118 -21.19 -27.56 -1.41
N SER A 119 -19.99 -27.91 -0.96
CA SER A 119 -19.18 -27.14 -0.03
C SER A 119 -18.32 -26.12 -0.74
N ALA A 120 -18.19 -24.92 -0.15
CA ALA A 120 -17.23 -23.91 -0.63
C ALA A 120 -15.86 -24.19 -0.03
N VAL A 121 -14.84 -24.28 -0.88
CA VAL A 121 -13.43 -24.52 -0.48
C VAL A 121 -12.62 -23.27 -0.80
N LYS A 122 -11.99 -22.69 0.21
CA LYS A 122 -11.10 -21.53 0.12
C LYS A 122 -9.66 -21.98 -0.11
N ALA A 123 -8.79 -21.03 -0.50
CA ALA A 123 -7.35 -21.29 -0.68
C ALA A 123 -6.66 -21.77 0.62
N SER A 124 -7.20 -21.43 1.78
CA SER A 124 -6.68 -21.86 3.10
C SER A 124 -7.16 -23.22 3.55
N ASP A 125 -8.15 -23.81 2.87
CA ASP A 125 -8.77 -25.06 3.28
C ASP A 125 -7.96 -26.26 2.75
N THR A 126 -8.08 -27.37 3.46
CA THR A 126 -7.52 -28.64 3.01
C THR A 126 -8.65 -29.53 2.50
N VAL A 127 -8.54 -29.96 1.26
CA VAL A 127 -9.41 -31.01 0.71
C VAL A 127 -8.73 -32.34 0.95
N GLN A 128 -9.43 -33.25 1.62
CA GLN A 128 -8.91 -34.59 1.94
C GLN A 128 -9.72 -35.65 1.17
N PHE A 129 -8.99 -36.56 0.53
CA PHE A 129 -9.56 -37.76 -0.10
C PHE A 129 -9.26 -38.93 0.80
N LEU A 130 -10.29 -39.66 1.23
CA LEU A 130 -10.19 -40.79 2.14
C LEU A 130 -10.43 -42.10 1.37
N ASN A 131 -9.72 -43.16 1.79
CA ASN A 131 -9.96 -44.49 1.29
C ASN A 131 -11.42 -44.91 1.61
N GLY A 132 -12.11 -45.41 0.63
CA GLY A 132 -13.35 -46.15 0.81
C GLY A 132 -13.08 -47.66 0.81
N ASP A 133 -14.14 -48.46 1.00
CA ASP A 133 -14.04 -49.92 0.88
C ASP A 133 -13.48 -50.32 -0.50
N ASN A 134 -12.49 -51.18 -0.49
CA ASN A 134 -11.82 -51.67 -1.70
C ASN A 134 -11.07 -50.64 -2.54
N ILE A 135 -10.98 -49.38 -2.07
CA ILE A 135 -10.29 -48.29 -2.75
C ILE A 135 -9.10 -47.85 -1.93
N ASN A 136 -7.94 -47.72 -2.60
CA ASN A 136 -6.73 -47.15 -2.04
C ASN A 136 -6.44 -45.83 -2.76
N ILE A 137 -6.30 -44.77 -2.00
CA ILE A 137 -5.92 -43.44 -2.50
C ILE A 137 -4.54 -43.10 -1.98
N SER A 138 -3.63 -42.76 -2.88
CA SER A 138 -2.30 -42.29 -2.54
C SER A 138 -1.99 -40.95 -3.17
N ARG A 139 -1.06 -40.20 -2.56
CA ARG A 139 -0.62 -38.90 -3.03
C ARG A 139 0.89 -38.88 -3.17
N ASN A 140 1.37 -38.38 -4.30
CA ASN A 140 2.78 -38.05 -4.49
C ASN A 140 2.88 -36.64 -5.08
N GLY A 141 3.41 -35.68 -4.32
CA GLY A 141 3.39 -34.27 -4.72
C GLY A 141 1.94 -33.77 -4.92
N ASN A 142 1.60 -33.37 -6.13
CA ASN A 142 0.25 -32.92 -6.52
C ASN A 142 -0.57 -33.99 -7.20
N ASP A 143 -0.01 -35.19 -7.39
CA ASP A 143 -0.69 -36.29 -8.04
C ASP A 143 -1.48 -37.12 -7.03
N ILE A 144 -2.75 -37.35 -7.31
CA ILE A 144 -3.62 -38.25 -6.55
C ILE A 144 -3.89 -39.47 -7.40
N THR A 145 -3.51 -40.63 -6.89
CA THR A 145 -3.79 -41.93 -7.53
C THR A 145 -4.90 -42.63 -6.78
N VAL A 146 -5.94 -43.01 -7.52
CA VAL A 146 -7.05 -43.82 -7.01
C VAL A 146 -6.95 -45.20 -7.67
N ALA A 147 -6.85 -46.21 -6.85
CA ALA A 147 -6.73 -47.60 -7.31
C ALA A 147 -7.62 -48.54 -6.47
N THR A 148 -7.88 -49.72 -6.94
CA THR A 148 -8.47 -50.75 -6.11
C THR A 148 -7.43 -51.21 -5.07
N ALA A 149 -7.89 -51.64 -3.90
CA ALA A 149 -7.05 -52.30 -2.92
C ALA A 149 -6.48 -53.58 -3.50
N LYS A 150 -5.30 -54.03 -3.01
CA LYS A 150 -4.70 -55.32 -3.47
C LYS A 150 -5.57 -56.50 -3.12
N GLU A 151 -6.23 -56.43 -1.99
CA GLU A 151 -7.25 -57.40 -1.60
C GLU A 151 -8.57 -56.68 -1.56
N VAL A 152 -9.57 -57.21 -2.33
CA VAL A 152 -10.92 -56.63 -2.41
C VAL A 152 -11.89 -57.62 -1.75
N ALA A 153 -12.77 -57.09 -0.91
CA ALA A 153 -13.80 -57.84 -0.22
C ALA A 153 -15.19 -57.33 -0.63
N PHE A 154 -16.00 -58.20 -1.20
CA PHE A 154 -17.36 -57.90 -1.55
C PHE A 154 -18.29 -58.80 -0.75
N ASP A 155 -19.42 -58.27 -0.32
CA ASP A 155 -20.49 -59.09 0.25
C ASP A 155 -21.22 -59.88 -0.82
N LYS A 156 -21.29 -59.32 -2.03
CA LYS A 156 -21.93 -59.94 -3.18
C LYS A 156 -21.33 -59.44 -4.48
N VAL A 157 -21.03 -60.37 -5.40
CA VAL A 157 -20.60 -60.06 -6.77
C VAL A 157 -21.61 -60.67 -7.74
N THR A 158 -22.14 -59.87 -8.66
CA THR A 158 -23.08 -60.34 -9.68
C THR A 158 -22.47 -60.07 -11.07
N VAL A 159 -22.36 -61.10 -11.88
CA VAL A 159 -21.90 -61.04 -13.26
C VAL A 159 -22.92 -61.72 -14.13
N GLY A 160 -23.76 -60.97 -14.79
CA GLY A 160 -24.94 -61.54 -15.51
C GLY A 160 -25.86 -62.26 -14.55
N ASN A 161 -26.11 -63.55 -14.80
CA ASN A 161 -26.95 -64.41 -13.93
C ASN A 161 -26.13 -65.07 -12.81
N VAL A 162 -24.78 -65.02 -12.86
CA VAL A 162 -23.93 -65.64 -11.86
C VAL A 162 -23.76 -64.71 -10.65
N VAL A 163 -24.06 -65.25 -9.49
CA VAL A 163 -23.91 -64.52 -8.20
C VAL A 163 -23.02 -65.31 -7.26
N VAL A 164 -21.99 -64.63 -6.74
CA VAL A 164 -21.17 -65.06 -5.62
C VAL A 164 -21.60 -64.30 -4.38
N ASP A 165 -22.16 -64.96 -3.38
CA ASP A 165 -22.74 -64.34 -2.21
C ASP A 165 -22.06 -64.83 -0.95
N LYS A 166 -21.37 -63.94 -0.26
CA LYS A 166 -20.62 -64.21 0.98
C LYS A 166 -21.56 -64.58 2.13
N THR A 167 -22.75 -64.00 2.17
CA THR A 167 -23.71 -64.22 3.28
C THR A 167 -24.22 -65.65 3.24
N THR A 168 -24.47 -66.21 2.06
CA THR A 168 -24.98 -67.55 1.86
C THR A 168 -23.88 -68.59 1.60
N ASN A 169 -22.65 -68.14 1.35
CA ASN A 169 -21.49 -68.96 0.86
C ASN A 169 -21.83 -69.75 -0.40
N LYS A 170 -22.62 -69.19 -1.30
CA LYS A 170 -23.09 -69.86 -2.51
C LYS A 170 -22.67 -69.14 -3.78
N ILE A 171 -22.46 -69.91 -4.82
CA ILE A 171 -22.42 -69.44 -6.19
C ILE A 171 -23.71 -69.97 -6.88
N THR A 172 -24.47 -69.08 -7.46
CA THR A 172 -25.74 -69.41 -8.12
C THR A 172 -25.77 -68.86 -9.57
N GLY A 173 -26.70 -69.28 -10.38
CA GLY A 173 -26.89 -68.81 -11.75
C GLY A 173 -25.87 -69.39 -12.75
N ILE A 174 -25.18 -70.46 -12.38
CA ILE A 174 -24.27 -71.21 -13.28
C ILE A 174 -25.12 -72.12 -14.15
N GLU A 175 -25.00 -71.97 -15.47
CA GLU A 175 -25.66 -72.84 -16.45
C GLU A 175 -24.81 -74.15 -16.61
N ALA A 176 -25.51 -75.23 -16.99
CA ALA A 176 -24.84 -76.49 -17.30
C ALA A 176 -23.85 -76.28 -18.47
N GLY A 177 -22.67 -76.81 -18.35
CA GLY A 177 -21.69 -76.83 -19.46
C GLY A 177 -22.27 -77.65 -20.65
N THR A 178 -22.08 -77.10 -21.85
CA THR A 178 -22.40 -77.79 -23.11
C THR A 178 -21.27 -78.72 -23.48
#